data_1e4ffa5862cd99189dbdfc468446bbfd
#
_entry.id   1e4ffa5862cd99189dbdfc468446bbfd
#
_cell.length_a   1.000
_cell.length_b   1.000
_cell.length_c   1.000
_cell.angle_alpha   90.00
_cell.angle_beta   90.00
_cell.angle_gamma   90.00
#
_symmetry.space_group_name_H-M   'P 1'
#
loop_
_entity.id
_entity.type
_entity.pdbx_description
1 polymer ?
#
loop_
_entity_poly.entity_id
_entity_poly.type
_entity_poly.pdbx_seq_one_letter_code
_entity_poly.pdbx_strand_id
1 'polypeptide(L)'
;MQYGQQNINGKWYLFDKWTGSMKTGLQYIANQHKTVYYASNGQMQYGQQNINGKWYLFDGWTGAMKTGLQYIANQHKTVYYASNGQMQYGQQNINGKWYLFDGWTGAMKTGFQRIESQHKTVYYNGNGQMVYGWQNINGRKYFFDVYTGALR
;
A
#
# COMPACT_ATOMS: atom_id res chain seq x y z
N MET A 1 -3.58 -32.27 -20.77
CA MET A 1 -3.77 -31.53 -19.51
C MET A 1 -2.60 -30.56 -19.33
N GLN A 2 -2.92 -29.30 -19.04
CA GLN A 2 -1.91 -28.26 -18.86
C GLN A 2 -1.67 -28.01 -17.39
N TYR A 3 -0.44 -27.66 -17.04
CA TYR A 3 0.00 -27.39 -15.69
C TYR A 3 0.72 -26.05 -15.65
N GLY A 4 0.75 -25.43 -14.46
CA GLY A 4 1.43 -24.16 -14.27
C GLY A 4 0.72 -22.99 -14.92
N GLN A 5 1.48 -21.93 -15.20
CA GLN A 5 0.93 -20.73 -15.79
C GLN A 5 0.71 -20.93 -17.28
N GLN A 6 -0.48 -20.58 -17.74
CA GLN A 6 -0.87 -20.70 -19.14
C GLN A 6 -1.53 -19.41 -19.62
N ASN A 7 -1.11 -18.91 -20.78
CA ASN A 7 -1.76 -17.78 -21.42
C ASN A 7 -2.77 -18.32 -22.41
N ILE A 8 -4.04 -18.01 -22.18
CA ILE A 8 -5.14 -18.47 -23.04
C ILE A 8 -5.89 -17.25 -23.51
N ASN A 9 -5.78 -16.96 -24.81
CA ASN A 9 -6.43 -15.80 -25.44
C ASN A 9 -6.09 -14.49 -24.77
N GLY A 10 -4.82 -14.32 -24.38
CA GLY A 10 -4.34 -13.08 -23.76
C GLY A 10 -4.57 -12.97 -22.25
N LYS A 11 -5.16 -13.99 -21.65
CA LYS A 11 -5.39 -14.02 -20.19
C LYS A 11 -4.54 -15.10 -19.57
N TRP A 12 -3.98 -14.78 -18.39
CA TRP A 12 -3.14 -15.72 -17.66
C TRP A 12 -3.96 -16.51 -16.65
N TYR A 13 -3.71 -17.82 -16.61
CA TYR A 13 -4.34 -18.76 -15.68
C TYR A 13 -3.25 -19.59 -15.02
N LEU A 14 -3.55 -20.17 -13.87
CA LEU A 14 -2.63 -21.06 -13.15
C LEU A 14 -3.33 -22.38 -12.90
N PHE A 15 -2.66 -23.47 -13.30
CA PHE A 15 -3.18 -24.82 -13.10
C PHE A 15 -2.23 -25.60 -12.18
N ASP A 16 -2.82 -26.34 -11.24
CA ASP A 16 -2.07 -27.15 -10.29
C ASP A 16 -1.18 -28.14 -11.05
N LYS A 17 0.09 -28.25 -10.63
CA LYS A 17 1.04 -29.06 -11.36
C LYS A 17 0.82 -30.58 -11.21
N TRP A 18 0.01 -30.96 -10.23
CA TRP A 18 -0.30 -32.36 -10.00
C TRP A 18 -1.64 -32.76 -10.58
N THR A 19 -2.67 -31.96 -10.31
CA THR A 19 -4.05 -32.29 -10.68
C THR A 19 -4.51 -31.61 -11.96
N GLY A 20 -3.83 -30.51 -12.36
CA GLY A 20 -4.29 -29.66 -13.46
C GLY A 20 -5.47 -28.80 -13.12
N SER A 21 -5.88 -28.74 -11.86
CA SER A 21 -7.02 -27.93 -11.43
C SER A 21 -6.67 -26.43 -11.53
N MET A 22 -7.64 -25.65 -11.99
CA MET A 22 -7.47 -24.19 -12.06
C MET A 22 -7.39 -23.59 -10.66
N LYS A 23 -6.40 -22.74 -10.46
CA LYS A 23 -6.20 -22.09 -9.18
C LYS A 23 -6.76 -20.67 -9.20
N THR A 24 -7.26 -20.22 -8.06
CA THR A 24 -7.80 -18.87 -7.87
C THR A 24 -7.22 -18.28 -6.60
N GLY A 25 -7.46 -16.98 -6.39
CA GLY A 25 -6.98 -16.27 -5.22
C GLY A 25 -5.52 -15.87 -5.32
N LEU A 26 -4.95 -15.51 -4.18
CA LEU A 26 -3.53 -15.12 -4.11
C LEU A 26 -2.66 -16.36 -4.26
N GLN A 27 -1.69 -16.29 -5.18
CA GLN A 27 -0.79 -17.39 -5.48
C GLN A 27 0.64 -16.88 -5.56
N TYR A 28 1.56 -17.59 -4.91
CA TYR A 28 2.98 -17.27 -4.99
C TYR A 28 3.60 -18.06 -6.14
N ILE A 29 4.24 -17.34 -7.07
CA ILE A 29 4.91 -17.94 -8.22
C ILE A 29 6.41 -17.99 -7.90
N ALA A 30 6.86 -19.13 -7.38
CA ALA A 30 8.20 -19.25 -6.82
C ALA A 30 9.32 -18.94 -7.81
N ASN A 31 9.21 -19.43 -9.06
CA ASN A 31 10.26 -19.21 -10.05
C ASN A 31 10.33 -17.78 -10.55
N GLN A 32 9.35 -16.94 -10.22
CA GLN A 32 9.34 -15.53 -10.58
C GLN A 32 9.42 -14.64 -9.34
N HIS A 33 9.46 -15.23 -8.14
CA HIS A 33 9.56 -14.51 -6.87
C HIS A 33 8.50 -13.42 -6.73
N LYS A 34 7.25 -13.76 -7.06
CA LYS A 34 6.16 -12.78 -6.95
C LYS A 34 4.87 -13.46 -6.52
N THR A 35 4.00 -12.66 -5.89
CA THR A 35 2.64 -13.04 -5.58
C THR A 35 1.72 -12.38 -6.61
N VAL A 36 0.76 -13.13 -7.13
CA VAL A 36 -0.21 -12.65 -8.09
C VAL A 36 -1.62 -13.02 -7.61
N TYR A 37 -2.62 -12.45 -8.24
CA TYR A 37 -4.01 -12.72 -7.87
C TYR A 37 -4.81 -13.19 -9.08
N TYR A 38 -5.49 -14.32 -8.90
CA TYR A 38 -6.39 -14.87 -9.91
C TYR A 38 -7.82 -14.74 -9.39
N ALA A 39 -8.68 -14.11 -10.18
CA ALA A 39 -10.09 -13.95 -9.84
C ALA A 39 -10.80 -15.30 -9.84
N SER A 40 -12.07 -15.30 -9.45
CA SER A 40 -12.85 -16.54 -9.37
C SER A 40 -12.99 -17.24 -10.72
N ASN A 41 -12.87 -16.50 -11.83
CA ASN A 41 -12.89 -17.08 -13.18
C ASN A 41 -11.52 -17.60 -13.61
N GLY A 42 -10.52 -17.52 -12.73
CA GLY A 42 -9.17 -18.00 -13.00
C GLY A 42 -8.24 -17.01 -13.66
N GLN A 43 -8.73 -15.83 -14.03
CA GLN A 43 -7.91 -14.86 -14.77
C GLN A 43 -7.08 -14.00 -13.81
N MET A 44 -5.78 -13.84 -14.14
CA MET A 44 -4.87 -12.99 -13.36
C MET A 44 -5.37 -11.54 -13.39
N GLN A 45 -5.30 -10.87 -12.26
CA GLN A 45 -5.77 -9.51 -12.08
C GLN A 45 -4.61 -8.54 -11.90
N TYR A 46 -4.84 -7.28 -12.29
CA TYR A 46 -3.85 -6.21 -12.26
C TYR A 46 -4.43 -4.98 -11.58
N GLY A 47 -3.55 -4.07 -11.15
CA GLY A 47 -3.98 -2.84 -10.52
C GLY A 47 -4.51 -3.06 -9.12
N GLN A 48 -5.37 -2.13 -8.67
CA GLN A 48 -5.95 -2.21 -7.33
C GLN A 48 -7.07 -3.24 -7.30
N GLN A 49 -7.00 -4.13 -6.30
CA GLN A 49 -7.99 -5.19 -6.12
C GLN A 49 -8.45 -5.23 -4.68
N ASN A 50 -9.76 -5.28 -4.47
CA ASN A 50 -10.32 -5.49 -3.13
C ASN A 50 -10.57 -6.98 -2.96
N ILE A 51 -9.89 -7.58 -1.99
CA ILE A 51 -9.99 -9.01 -1.72
C ILE A 51 -10.43 -9.18 -0.27
N ASN A 52 -11.66 -9.61 -0.08
CA ASN A 52 -12.23 -9.82 1.26
C ASN A 52 -12.12 -8.57 2.15
N GLY A 53 -12.39 -7.39 1.55
CA GLY A 53 -12.39 -6.14 2.27
C GLY A 53 -11.03 -5.47 2.44
N LYS A 54 -9.97 -6.08 1.92
CA LYS A 54 -8.61 -5.52 1.97
C LYS A 54 -8.17 -5.12 0.58
N TRP A 55 -7.50 -3.96 0.49
CA TRP A 55 -7.00 -3.48 -0.79
C TRP A 55 -5.57 -3.92 -1.02
N TYR A 56 -5.30 -4.39 -2.23
CA TYR A 56 -3.99 -4.81 -2.71
C TYR A 56 -3.69 -4.11 -4.02
N LEU A 57 -2.42 -4.05 -4.38
CA LEU A 57 -2.01 -3.47 -5.65
C LEU A 57 -1.13 -4.46 -6.40
N PHE A 58 -1.49 -4.73 -7.65
CA PHE A 58 -0.73 -5.64 -8.51
C PHE A 58 -0.20 -4.87 -9.71
N ASP A 59 1.06 -5.10 -10.04
CA ASP A 59 1.70 -4.43 -11.16
C ASP A 59 0.86 -4.59 -12.44
N GLY A 60 0.68 -3.48 -13.16
CA GLY A 60 -0.20 -3.47 -14.34
C GLY A 60 0.31 -4.28 -15.52
N TRP A 61 1.57 -4.68 -15.46
CA TRP A 61 2.20 -5.44 -16.54
C TRP A 61 2.46 -6.89 -16.11
N THR A 62 3.09 -7.07 -14.96
CA THR A 62 3.54 -8.38 -14.49
C THR A 62 2.55 -9.08 -13.57
N GLY A 63 1.59 -8.34 -13.00
CA GLY A 63 0.68 -8.86 -11.99
C GLY A 63 1.30 -9.02 -10.61
N ALA A 64 2.56 -8.63 -10.43
CA ALA A 64 3.25 -8.80 -9.16
C ALA A 64 2.65 -7.92 -8.07
N MET A 65 2.40 -8.50 -6.90
CA MET A 65 1.89 -7.76 -5.74
C MET A 65 2.91 -6.72 -5.31
N LYS A 66 2.45 -5.50 -5.09
CA LYS A 66 3.29 -4.39 -4.67
C LYS A 66 3.15 -4.15 -3.17
N THR A 67 4.26 -3.71 -2.56
CA THR A 67 4.31 -3.35 -1.15
C THR A 67 5.00 -2.00 -0.99
N GLY A 68 4.93 -1.43 0.22
CA GLY A 68 5.56 -0.15 0.50
C GLY A 68 4.73 1.03 0.03
N LEU A 69 5.37 2.19 -0.04
CA LEU A 69 4.71 3.41 -0.50
C LEU A 69 4.52 3.35 -2.01
N GLN A 70 3.29 3.58 -2.46
CA GLN A 70 2.94 3.52 -3.88
C GLN A 70 2.11 4.75 -4.25
N TYR A 71 2.47 5.38 -5.37
CA TYR A 71 1.71 6.50 -5.90
C TYR A 71 0.65 5.99 -6.87
N ILE A 72 -0.62 6.33 -6.61
CA ILE A 72 -1.74 5.92 -7.46
C ILE A 72 -2.09 7.12 -8.34
N ALA A 73 -1.53 7.13 -9.55
CA ALA A 73 -1.56 8.29 -10.42
C ALA A 73 -2.98 8.76 -10.77
N ASN A 74 -3.89 7.83 -11.08
CA ASN A 74 -5.24 8.18 -11.48
C ASN A 74 -6.09 8.71 -10.31
N GLN A 75 -5.59 8.58 -9.08
CA GLN A 75 -6.28 9.10 -7.90
C GLN A 75 -5.47 10.21 -7.22
N HIS A 76 -4.30 10.53 -7.76
CA HIS A 76 -3.42 11.61 -7.26
C HIS A 76 -3.14 11.46 -5.77
N LYS A 77 -2.80 10.24 -5.34
CA LYS A 77 -2.52 9.99 -3.92
C LYS A 77 -1.41 8.97 -3.75
N THR A 78 -0.70 9.07 -2.63
CA THR A 78 0.25 8.05 -2.19
C THR A 78 -0.42 7.23 -1.11
N VAL A 79 -0.28 5.91 -1.20
CA VAL A 79 -0.81 4.97 -0.21
C VAL A 79 0.31 4.04 0.24
N TYR A 80 0.05 3.27 1.30
CA TYR A 80 1.05 2.36 1.85
C TYR A 80 0.47 0.95 1.94
N TYR A 81 1.22 0.00 1.38
CA TYR A 81 0.89 -1.43 1.47
C TYR A 81 1.93 -2.11 2.36
N ALA A 82 1.45 -2.81 3.38
CA ALA A 82 2.33 -3.56 4.28
C ALA A 82 2.99 -4.73 3.54
N SER A 83 3.89 -5.42 4.23
CA SER A 83 4.63 -6.54 3.63
C SER A 83 3.71 -7.67 3.16
N ASN A 84 2.52 -7.78 3.73
CA ASN A 84 1.52 -8.77 3.30
C ASN A 84 0.69 -8.29 2.11
N GLY A 85 0.97 -7.09 1.60
CA GLY A 85 0.27 -6.51 0.45
C GLY A 85 -0.96 -5.71 0.79
N GLN A 86 -1.38 -5.67 2.05
CA GLN A 86 -2.61 -4.98 2.44
C GLN A 86 -2.39 -3.50 2.65
N MET A 87 -3.27 -2.66 2.08
CA MET A 87 -3.22 -1.21 2.27
C MET A 87 -3.42 -0.87 3.74
N GLN A 88 -2.64 0.10 4.22
CA GLN A 88 -2.64 0.52 5.62
C GLN A 88 -3.24 1.92 5.77
N TYR A 89 -3.81 2.19 6.95
CA TYR A 89 -4.50 3.43 7.28
C TYR A 89 -3.98 3.96 8.62
N GLY A 90 -4.24 5.24 8.86
CA GLY A 90 -3.84 5.86 10.12
C GLY A 90 -2.34 6.09 10.20
N GLN A 91 -1.84 6.16 11.43
CA GLN A 91 -0.42 6.39 11.68
C GLN A 91 0.38 5.11 11.42
N GLN A 92 1.44 5.25 10.61
CA GLN A 92 2.31 4.12 10.28
C GLN A 92 3.77 4.54 10.45
N ASN A 93 4.55 3.68 11.13
CA ASN A 93 5.99 3.87 11.23
C ASN A 93 6.64 3.06 10.13
N ILE A 94 7.34 3.74 9.23
CA ILE A 94 7.99 3.10 8.08
C ILE A 94 9.46 3.45 8.13
N ASN A 95 10.29 2.47 8.45
CA ASN A 95 11.75 2.65 8.53
C ASN A 95 12.14 3.79 9.49
N GLY A 96 11.44 3.90 10.61
CA GLY A 96 11.74 4.89 11.64
C GLY A 96 11.10 6.25 11.44
N LYS A 97 10.34 6.45 10.38
CA LYS A 97 9.63 7.70 10.11
C LYS A 97 8.13 7.49 10.25
N TRP A 98 7.45 8.44 10.86
CA TRP A 98 6.00 8.38 11.03
C TRP A 98 5.30 9.06 9.87
N TYR A 99 4.26 8.39 9.37
CA TYR A 99 3.39 8.86 8.30
C TYR A 99 1.95 8.75 8.76
N LEU A 100 1.08 9.50 8.10
CA LEU A 100 -0.35 9.42 8.38
C LEU A 100 -1.12 9.20 7.09
N PHE A 101 -1.96 8.17 7.09
CA PHE A 101 -2.78 7.83 5.93
C PHE A 101 -4.25 7.97 6.30
N ASP A 102 -5.02 8.59 5.40
CA ASP A 102 -6.45 8.79 5.63
C ASP A 102 -7.13 7.48 5.99
N GLY A 103 -7.99 7.53 7.03
CA GLY A 103 -8.63 6.31 7.55
C GLY A 103 -9.64 5.68 6.60
N TRP A 104 -10.04 6.40 5.57
CA TRP A 104 -11.03 5.94 4.61
C TRP A 104 -10.40 5.64 3.25
N THR A 105 -9.61 6.57 2.73
CA THR A 105 -9.04 6.49 1.38
C THR A 105 -7.65 5.91 1.34
N GLY A 106 -6.95 5.89 2.48
CA GLY A 106 -5.54 5.49 2.53
C GLY A 106 -4.58 6.56 2.03
N ALA A 107 -5.07 7.73 1.65
CA ALA A 107 -4.22 8.79 1.08
C ALA A 107 -3.26 9.34 2.13
N MET A 108 -1.97 9.45 1.76
CA MET A 108 -0.95 10.05 2.62
C MET A 108 -1.30 11.50 2.90
N LYS A 109 -1.21 11.89 4.16
CA LYS A 109 -1.51 13.26 4.61
C LYS A 109 -0.23 14.04 4.82
N THR A 110 -0.30 15.34 4.57
CA THR A 110 0.79 16.28 4.81
C THR A 110 0.25 17.49 5.55
N GLY A 111 1.15 18.34 6.04
CA GLY A 111 0.76 19.56 6.75
C GLY A 111 0.38 19.29 8.19
N PHE A 112 -0.29 20.27 8.80
CA PHE A 112 -0.74 20.15 10.19
C PHE A 112 -1.88 19.14 10.27
N GLN A 113 -1.77 18.22 11.23
CA GLN A 113 -2.79 17.20 11.45
C GLN A 113 -3.07 17.05 12.93
N ARG A 114 -4.34 17.00 13.28
CA ARG A 114 -4.76 16.75 14.65
C ARG A 114 -4.92 15.25 14.86
N ILE A 115 -4.22 14.73 15.86
CA ILE A 115 -4.34 13.32 16.23
C ILE A 115 -5.23 13.25 17.47
N GLU A 116 -6.52 13.08 17.25
CA GLU A 116 -7.52 13.16 18.31
C GLU A 116 -7.29 12.16 19.43
N SER A 117 -6.94 10.93 19.08
CA SER A 117 -6.70 9.88 20.07
C SER A 117 -5.55 10.20 21.02
N GLN A 118 -4.66 11.11 20.61
CA GLN A 118 -3.49 11.50 21.42
C GLN A 118 -3.54 12.95 21.85
N HIS A 119 -4.64 13.65 21.52
CA HIS A 119 -4.87 15.05 21.92
C HIS A 119 -3.70 15.94 21.54
N LYS A 120 -3.17 15.77 20.31
CA LYS A 120 -2.03 16.57 19.88
C LYS A 120 -2.14 16.95 18.42
N THR A 121 -1.47 18.06 18.05
CA THR A 121 -1.29 18.46 16.66
C THR A 121 0.14 18.19 16.26
N VAL A 122 0.32 17.60 15.10
CA VAL A 122 1.63 17.28 14.53
C VAL A 122 1.72 17.85 13.12
N TYR A 123 2.91 17.79 12.55
CA TYR A 123 3.12 18.28 11.19
C TYR A 123 3.87 17.23 10.37
N TYR A 124 3.36 16.99 9.18
CA TYR A 124 4.00 16.09 8.22
C TYR A 124 4.53 16.93 7.04
N ASN A 125 5.80 16.75 6.72
CA ASN A 125 6.41 17.52 5.63
C ASN A 125 5.90 17.05 4.26
N GLY A 126 6.44 17.63 3.20
CA GLY A 126 6.02 17.31 1.83
C GLY A 126 6.23 15.86 1.44
N ASN A 127 7.11 15.15 2.14
CA ASN A 127 7.34 13.72 1.92
C ASN A 127 6.44 12.85 2.79
N GLY A 128 5.54 13.47 3.56
CA GLY A 128 4.64 12.74 4.45
C GLY A 128 5.25 12.35 5.78
N GLN A 129 6.47 12.79 6.08
CA GLN A 129 7.18 12.41 7.29
C GLN A 129 6.92 13.41 8.41
N MET A 130 6.60 12.90 9.61
CA MET A 130 6.40 13.74 10.80
C MET A 130 7.70 14.45 11.14
N VAL A 131 7.58 15.72 11.53
CA VAL A 131 8.74 16.54 11.87
C VAL A 131 8.82 16.77 13.37
N TYR A 132 10.02 17.13 13.86
CA TYR A 132 10.34 17.32 15.26
C TYR A 132 11.21 18.55 15.41
N GLY A 133 11.20 19.12 16.63
CA GLY A 133 12.04 20.29 16.91
C GLY A 133 11.53 21.55 16.24
N TRP A 134 12.43 22.50 16.02
CA TRP A 134 12.09 23.77 15.40
C TRP A 134 11.90 23.60 13.90
N GLN A 135 10.77 24.13 13.42
CA GLN A 135 10.43 24.08 11.99
C GLN A 135 9.97 25.46 11.54
N ASN A 136 10.44 25.87 10.35
CA ASN A 136 9.93 27.07 9.70
C ASN A 136 8.91 26.61 8.67
N ILE A 137 7.65 27.02 8.86
CA ILE A 137 6.55 26.62 7.99
C ILE A 137 5.87 27.87 7.49
N ASN A 138 6.00 28.15 6.19
CA ASN A 138 5.41 29.31 5.55
C ASN A 138 5.83 30.63 6.25
N GLY A 139 7.10 30.71 6.64
CA GLY A 139 7.65 31.90 7.27
C GLY A 139 7.42 32.03 8.76
N ARG A 140 6.75 31.08 9.38
CA ARG A 140 6.54 31.06 10.83
C ARG A 140 7.31 29.93 11.48
N LYS A 141 7.81 30.17 12.67
CA LYS A 141 8.57 29.17 13.43
C LYS A 141 7.63 28.45 14.40
N TYR A 142 7.72 27.13 14.38
CA TYR A 142 6.96 26.26 15.29
C TYR A 142 7.91 25.29 15.95
N PHE A 143 7.60 24.89 17.18
CA PHE A 143 8.36 23.88 17.85
C PHE A 143 7.51 22.63 18.08
N PHE A 144 8.01 21.51 17.64
CA PHE A 144 7.37 20.21 17.82
C PHE A 144 8.20 19.37 18.78
N ASP A 145 7.54 18.76 19.76
CA ASP A 145 8.22 17.95 20.74
C ASP A 145 9.14 16.93 20.06
N VAL A 146 10.39 16.83 20.55
CA VAL A 146 11.39 16.00 19.86
C VAL A 146 11.13 14.50 19.97
N TYR A 147 10.26 14.10 20.88
CA TYR A 147 9.92 12.69 21.06
C TYR A 147 8.55 12.34 20.50
N THR A 148 7.57 13.22 20.71
CA THR A 148 6.18 12.94 20.35
C THR A 148 5.72 13.62 19.07
N GLY A 149 6.45 14.64 18.62
CA GLY A 149 6.02 15.45 17.48
C GLY A 149 4.93 16.44 17.81
N ALA A 150 4.48 16.51 19.06
CA ALA A 150 3.38 17.39 19.45
C ALA A 150 3.78 18.86 19.33
N LEU A 151 2.91 19.66 18.71
CA LEU A 151 3.10 21.11 18.62
C LEU A 151 3.09 21.70 20.03
N ARG A 152 4.11 22.51 20.32
CA ARG A 152 4.24 23.18 21.62
C ARG A 152 3.75 24.62 21.55
#